data_ec72f5726f3e2990d22b243dd5ebcebd
#
_entry.id   ec72f5726f3e2990d22b243dd5ebcebd
#
_cell.length_a   1.000
_cell.length_b   1.000
_cell.length_c   1.000
_cell.angle_alpha   90.00
_cell.angle_beta   90.00
_cell.angle_gamma   90.00
#
_symmetry.space_group_name_H-M   'P 1'
#
loop_
_entity.id
_entity.type
_entity.pdbx_description
1 polymer ?
#
loop_
_entity_poly.entity_id
_entity_poly.type
_entity_poly.pdbx_seq_one_letter_code
_entity_poly.pdbx_strand_id
1 'polypeptide(L)'
;MGANYAHQVTYSLDVVFCIDSTMSMQYMIGQVTQNALHFYDDLARKMEEMGKCVDKVRVRIISFRDYNHDMDRSMESTRFFELPEEKENFERAMKSITVFGGGYDAESSLEALSYAIRSDWRATTDRYRQVIVLWTDDEPHPLHDISYQRNIYSSMPDNDPARYYPSDELPRDLSELCDWWEDPDLGYIDQTGKRLLLFSPLRIEGRSDVREAYAWGEIRDWSNVIHRNVSSTGSLQELDYNVIIETLIKSV
;
A
#
# COMPACT_ATOMS: atom_id res chain seq x y z
N MET A 1 -21.29 -1.16 -47.24
CA MET A 1 -20.60 -0.17 -46.39
C MET A 1 -20.40 -0.84 -45.03
N GLY A 2 -19.19 -1.37 -44.81
CA GLY A 2 -18.84 -1.97 -43.51
C GLY A 2 -18.56 -0.83 -42.53
N ALA A 3 -19.34 -0.76 -41.45
CA ALA A 3 -19.02 0.12 -40.33
C ALA A 3 -17.71 -0.38 -39.71
N ASN A 4 -16.62 0.36 -39.86
CA ASN A 4 -15.41 0.19 -39.06
C ASN A 4 -15.80 0.55 -37.61
N TYR A 5 -16.19 -0.46 -36.82
CA TYR A 5 -16.19 -0.30 -35.37
C TYR A 5 -14.72 -0.23 -34.95
N ALA A 6 -14.21 0.98 -34.77
CA ALA A 6 -12.94 1.18 -34.09
C ALA A 6 -13.08 0.48 -32.74
N HIS A 7 -12.26 -0.53 -32.49
CA HIS A 7 -12.21 -1.22 -31.19
C HIS A 7 -11.81 -0.18 -30.16
N GLN A 8 -12.74 0.19 -29.30
CA GLN A 8 -12.47 1.13 -28.23
C GLN A 8 -11.57 0.41 -27.22
N VAL A 9 -10.38 0.94 -26.99
CA VAL A 9 -9.44 0.37 -26.01
C VAL A 9 -10.05 0.46 -24.63
N THR A 10 -10.14 -0.68 -23.95
CA THR A 10 -10.69 -0.80 -22.62
C THR A 10 -9.58 -0.75 -21.56
N TYR A 11 -9.88 -0.12 -20.44
CA TYR A 11 -8.93 0.09 -19.34
C TYR A 11 -9.45 -0.48 -18.03
N SER A 12 -8.62 -1.20 -17.30
CA SER A 12 -8.93 -1.62 -15.93
C SER A 12 -7.82 -1.23 -14.97
N LEU A 13 -8.20 -1.00 -13.73
CA LEU A 13 -7.30 -0.57 -12.68
C LEU A 13 -7.63 -1.31 -11.38
N ASP A 14 -6.65 -2.00 -10.83
CA ASP A 14 -6.69 -2.54 -9.48
C ASP A 14 -5.78 -1.70 -8.60
N VAL A 15 -6.30 -1.23 -7.46
CA VAL A 15 -5.55 -0.44 -6.50
C VAL A 15 -5.60 -1.09 -5.12
N VAL A 16 -4.45 -1.24 -4.50
CA VAL A 16 -4.32 -1.65 -3.11
C VAL A 16 -3.80 -0.48 -2.31
N PHE A 17 -4.58 0.00 -1.37
CA PHE A 17 -4.19 1.02 -0.41
C PHE A 17 -3.62 0.35 0.83
N CYS A 18 -2.32 0.50 1.08
CA CYS A 18 -1.64 0.11 2.31
C CYS A 18 -1.54 1.36 3.20
N ILE A 19 -2.24 1.35 4.31
CA ILE A 19 -2.41 2.51 5.17
C ILE A 19 -1.90 2.20 6.56
N ASP A 20 -0.86 2.89 6.95
CA ASP A 20 -0.41 2.92 8.32
C ASP A 20 -1.51 3.54 9.20
N SER A 21 -1.91 2.79 10.22
CA SER A 21 -2.95 3.20 11.15
C SER A 21 -2.47 3.20 12.60
N THR A 22 -1.19 3.43 12.79
CA THR A 22 -0.56 3.65 14.10
C THR A 22 -0.89 5.03 14.66
N MET A 23 -0.62 5.24 15.94
CA MET A 23 -0.99 6.47 16.63
C MET A 23 -0.29 7.71 16.06
N SER A 24 0.90 7.58 15.51
CA SER A 24 1.64 8.67 14.86
C SER A 24 0.85 9.25 13.68
N MET A 25 0.13 8.40 12.95
CA MET A 25 -0.69 8.77 11.79
C MET A 25 -1.97 9.54 12.13
N GLN A 26 -2.30 9.77 13.41
CA GLN A 26 -3.59 10.37 13.81
C GLN A 26 -3.90 11.72 13.15
N TYR A 27 -2.87 12.50 12.82
CA TYR A 27 -3.04 13.80 12.16
C TYR A 27 -3.12 13.68 10.64
N MET A 28 -2.72 12.54 10.08
CA MET A 28 -2.64 12.28 8.64
C MET A 28 -3.79 11.43 8.12
N ILE A 29 -4.32 10.54 8.93
CA ILE A 29 -5.32 9.54 8.51
C ILE A 29 -6.56 10.17 7.87
N GLY A 30 -6.98 11.34 8.35
CA GLY A 30 -8.10 12.08 7.78
C GLY A 30 -7.86 12.47 6.31
N GLN A 31 -6.66 12.95 5.99
CA GLN A 31 -6.29 13.33 4.62
C GLN A 31 -6.10 12.10 3.74
N VAL A 32 -5.44 11.05 4.25
CA VAL A 32 -5.29 9.77 3.53
C VAL A 32 -6.66 9.19 3.19
N THR A 33 -7.58 9.16 4.15
CA THR A 33 -8.95 8.71 3.93
C THR A 33 -9.68 9.56 2.88
N GLN A 34 -9.58 10.88 2.96
CA GLN A 34 -10.18 11.79 1.97
C GLN A 34 -9.63 11.54 0.57
N ASN A 35 -8.31 11.43 0.43
CA ASN A 35 -7.65 11.16 -0.84
C ASN A 35 -8.11 9.83 -1.44
N ALA A 36 -8.19 8.78 -0.64
CA ALA A 36 -8.66 7.46 -1.09
C ALA A 36 -10.14 7.50 -1.51
N LEU A 37 -11.00 8.23 -0.78
CA LEU A 37 -12.41 8.35 -1.12
C LEU A 37 -12.67 9.13 -2.41
N HIS A 38 -11.87 10.16 -2.69
CA HIS A 38 -12.00 10.95 -3.93
C HIS A 38 -11.29 10.32 -5.13
N PHE A 39 -10.47 9.30 -4.88
CA PHE A 39 -9.63 8.66 -5.89
C PHE A 39 -10.41 8.26 -7.16
N TYR A 40 -11.53 7.56 -7.00
CA TYR A 40 -12.31 7.07 -8.13
C TYR A 40 -12.91 8.22 -8.96
N ASP A 41 -13.53 9.19 -8.31
CA ASP A 41 -14.21 10.30 -8.98
C ASP A 41 -13.19 11.17 -9.75
N ASP A 42 -12.03 11.41 -9.16
CA ASP A 42 -10.94 12.18 -9.78
C ASP A 42 -10.28 11.42 -10.93
N LEU A 43 -10.06 10.11 -10.77
CA LEU A 43 -9.54 9.26 -11.85
C LEU A 43 -10.52 9.25 -13.04
N ALA A 44 -11.80 9.00 -12.79
CA ALA A 44 -12.83 8.95 -13.84
C ALA A 44 -12.89 10.27 -14.61
N ARG A 45 -12.93 11.39 -13.90
CA ARG A 45 -12.94 12.72 -14.49
C ARG A 45 -11.70 13.00 -15.36
N LYS A 46 -10.51 12.66 -14.85
CA LYS A 46 -9.25 12.86 -15.59
C LYS A 46 -9.17 11.99 -16.84
N MET A 47 -9.61 10.75 -16.77
CA MET A 47 -9.65 9.84 -17.92
C MET A 47 -10.61 10.36 -19.00
N GLU A 48 -11.78 10.84 -18.60
CA GLU A 48 -12.74 11.47 -19.50
C GLU A 48 -12.16 12.71 -20.20
N GLU A 49 -11.47 13.59 -19.46
CA GLU A 49 -10.75 14.75 -20.03
C GLU A 49 -9.75 14.36 -21.13
N MET A 50 -9.19 13.14 -21.06
CA MET A 50 -8.26 12.59 -22.06
C MET A 50 -8.96 11.79 -23.17
N GLY A 51 -10.28 11.73 -23.19
CA GLY A 51 -11.05 10.93 -24.13
C GLY A 51 -10.90 9.42 -23.92
N LYS A 52 -10.52 8.99 -22.72
CA LYS A 52 -10.39 7.59 -22.30
C LYS A 52 -11.51 7.24 -21.34
N CYS A 53 -11.90 5.97 -21.32
CA CYS A 53 -12.88 5.44 -20.37
C CYS A 53 -12.26 4.33 -19.56
N VAL A 54 -12.42 4.38 -18.24
CA VAL A 54 -12.04 3.28 -17.35
C VAL A 54 -13.24 2.36 -17.22
N ASP A 55 -13.11 1.12 -17.68
CA ASP A 55 -14.22 0.15 -17.69
C ASP A 55 -14.41 -0.49 -16.32
N LYS A 56 -13.29 -0.74 -15.61
CA LYS A 56 -13.31 -1.37 -14.28
C LYS A 56 -12.26 -0.78 -13.38
N VAL A 57 -12.68 -0.42 -12.18
CA VAL A 57 -11.79 -0.05 -11.08
C VAL A 57 -12.09 -0.96 -9.90
N ARG A 58 -11.08 -1.61 -9.36
CA ARG A 58 -11.20 -2.37 -8.12
C ARG A 58 -10.25 -1.80 -7.08
N VAL A 59 -10.71 -1.69 -5.85
CA VAL A 59 -9.93 -1.14 -4.73
C VAL A 59 -9.91 -2.12 -3.56
N ARG A 60 -8.76 -2.29 -2.94
CA ARG A 60 -8.54 -3.08 -1.73
C ARG A 60 -7.86 -2.22 -0.68
N ILE A 61 -8.15 -2.45 0.59
CA ILE A 61 -7.53 -1.77 1.71
C ILE A 61 -6.74 -2.80 2.52
N ILE A 62 -5.52 -2.43 2.90
CA ILE A 62 -4.70 -3.10 3.90
C ILE A 62 -4.33 -2.03 4.92
N SER A 63 -4.88 -2.11 6.11
CA SER A 63 -4.53 -1.24 7.23
C SER A 63 -3.55 -1.99 8.11
N PHE A 64 -2.43 -1.38 8.45
CA PHE A 64 -1.37 -2.04 9.22
C PHE A 64 -0.90 -1.21 10.41
N ARG A 65 -0.29 -1.89 11.36
CA ARG A 65 0.34 -1.35 12.58
C ARG A 65 1.62 -2.14 12.82
N ASP A 66 1.95 -2.41 14.09
CA ASP A 66 3.16 -3.13 14.47
C ASP A 66 2.84 -4.51 15.05
N TYR A 67 3.30 -5.58 14.39
CA TYR A 67 3.16 -6.96 14.90
C TYR A 67 3.86 -7.16 16.23
N ASN A 68 4.91 -6.40 16.51
CA ASN A 68 5.58 -6.45 17.80
C ASN A 68 4.73 -5.90 18.95
N HIS A 69 3.72 -5.07 18.64
CA HIS A 69 2.95 -4.36 19.64
C HIS A 69 1.45 -4.68 19.61
N ASP A 70 0.86 -4.76 18.41
CA ASP A 70 -0.59 -4.80 18.23
C ASP A 70 -1.15 -6.21 17.98
N MET A 71 -0.28 -7.22 17.82
CA MET A 71 -0.59 -8.65 17.75
C MET A 71 -1.63 -9.00 16.67
N ASP A 72 -2.81 -9.48 17.06
CA ASP A 72 -3.91 -9.86 16.16
C ASP A 72 -4.57 -8.66 15.46
N ARG A 73 -4.26 -7.43 15.90
CA ARG A 73 -4.76 -6.18 15.32
C ARG A 73 -3.73 -5.46 14.44
N SER A 74 -2.60 -6.09 14.19
CA SER A 74 -1.48 -5.50 13.45
C SER A 74 -1.77 -5.37 11.96
N MET A 75 -2.63 -6.24 11.41
CA MET A 75 -2.94 -6.24 9.99
C MET A 75 -4.43 -6.52 9.76
N GLU A 76 -5.09 -5.62 9.09
CA GLU A 76 -6.49 -5.76 8.68
C GLU A 76 -6.59 -5.56 7.17
N SER A 77 -7.23 -6.48 6.46
CA SER A 77 -7.35 -6.37 5.01
C SER A 77 -8.77 -6.66 4.53
N THR A 78 -9.17 -5.97 3.46
CA THR A 78 -10.44 -6.23 2.78
C THR A 78 -10.23 -7.12 1.56
N ARG A 79 -11.32 -7.60 0.98
CA ARG A 79 -11.32 -8.02 -0.43
C ARG A 79 -11.25 -6.79 -1.34
N PHE A 80 -11.15 -7.00 -2.65
CA PHE A 80 -11.38 -5.94 -3.61
C PHE A 80 -12.86 -5.55 -3.67
N PHE A 81 -13.11 -4.24 -3.71
CA PHE A 81 -14.41 -3.64 -4.02
C PHE A 81 -14.42 -3.20 -5.48
N GLU A 82 -15.48 -3.50 -6.22
CA GLU A 82 -15.68 -3.04 -7.60
C GLU A 82 -16.36 -1.65 -7.59
N LEU A 83 -15.74 -0.68 -8.25
CA LEU A 83 -16.26 0.69 -8.33
C LEU A 83 -16.82 0.99 -9.72
N PRO A 84 -17.95 1.70 -9.81
CA PRO A 84 -18.66 2.40 -8.72
C PRO A 84 -19.64 1.55 -7.91
N GLU A 85 -19.94 0.30 -8.28
CA GLU A 85 -21.04 -0.51 -7.74
C GLU A 85 -20.94 -0.71 -6.22
N GLU A 86 -19.73 -0.85 -5.68
CA GLU A 86 -19.49 -1.06 -4.25
C GLU A 86 -18.90 0.17 -3.55
N LYS A 87 -19.10 1.38 -4.11
CA LYS A 87 -18.54 2.62 -3.55
C LYS A 87 -18.90 2.81 -2.07
N GLU A 88 -20.15 2.56 -1.68
CA GLU A 88 -20.59 2.71 -0.28
C GLU A 88 -19.89 1.72 0.67
N ASN A 89 -19.63 0.50 0.20
CA ASN A 89 -18.91 -0.51 1.00
C ASN A 89 -17.45 -0.10 1.19
N PHE A 90 -16.81 0.37 0.13
CA PHE A 90 -15.45 0.91 0.17
C PHE A 90 -15.36 2.12 1.12
N GLU A 91 -16.26 3.09 1.00
CA GLU A 91 -16.30 4.27 1.88
C GLU A 91 -16.48 3.88 3.35
N ARG A 92 -17.35 2.90 3.63
CA ARG A 92 -17.56 2.40 4.99
C ARG A 92 -16.30 1.74 5.54
N ALA A 93 -15.62 0.92 4.74
CA ALA A 93 -14.37 0.29 5.12
C ALA A 93 -13.27 1.32 5.38
N MET A 94 -13.12 2.33 4.52
CA MET A 94 -12.18 3.43 4.75
C MET A 94 -12.45 4.19 6.04
N LYS A 95 -13.72 4.53 6.30
CA LYS A 95 -14.13 5.25 7.51
C LYS A 95 -14.04 4.42 8.79
N SER A 96 -13.93 3.08 8.68
CA SER A 96 -13.76 2.20 9.83
C SER A 96 -12.31 2.05 10.29
N ILE A 97 -11.35 2.53 9.52
CA ILE A 97 -9.94 2.53 9.93
C ILE A 97 -9.79 3.39 11.18
N THR A 98 -9.33 2.76 12.24
CA THR A 98 -9.09 3.43 13.53
C THR A 98 -7.61 3.51 13.79
N VAL A 99 -7.17 4.68 14.23
CA VAL A 99 -5.77 4.94 14.57
C VAL A 99 -5.55 4.59 16.04
N PHE A 100 -4.65 3.65 16.29
CA PHE A 100 -4.21 3.28 17.65
C PHE A 100 -2.95 2.42 17.57
N GLY A 101 -2.34 2.12 18.71
CA GLY A 101 -1.20 1.23 18.79
C GLY A 101 0.04 1.80 18.12
N GLY A 102 0.82 0.92 17.52
CA GLY A 102 2.16 1.19 17.07
C GLY A 102 3.18 1.08 18.19
N GLY A 103 4.40 0.71 17.85
CA GLY A 103 5.52 0.64 18.76
C GLY A 103 6.15 2.00 19.04
N TYR A 104 7.44 1.98 19.37
CA TYR A 104 8.21 3.21 19.57
C TYR A 104 9.07 3.57 18.37
N ASP A 105 9.28 2.64 17.43
CA ASP A 105 10.42 2.76 16.52
C ASP A 105 10.17 2.40 15.07
N ALA A 106 9.35 1.44 14.72
CA ALA A 106 9.12 1.01 13.34
C ALA A 106 7.81 0.23 13.20
N GLU A 107 7.33 0.07 11.97
CA GLU A 107 6.00 -0.49 11.71
C GLU A 107 6.07 -1.69 10.74
N SER A 108 5.01 -2.52 10.72
CA SER A 108 4.94 -3.73 9.88
C SER A 108 4.53 -3.43 8.44
N SER A 109 5.18 -2.44 7.84
CA SER A 109 4.85 -1.97 6.49
C SER A 109 5.41 -2.86 5.38
N LEU A 110 6.48 -3.63 5.61
CA LEU A 110 6.98 -4.63 4.66
C LEU A 110 6.02 -5.82 4.56
N GLU A 111 5.42 -6.22 5.67
CA GLU A 111 4.37 -7.24 5.71
C GLU A 111 3.14 -6.76 4.92
N ALA A 112 2.72 -5.51 5.10
CA ALA A 112 1.62 -4.93 4.33
C ALA A 112 1.94 -4.90 2.83
N LEU A 113 3.16 -4.53 2.44
CA LEU A 113 3.62 -4.56 1.06
C LEU A 113 3.62 -5.99 0.50
N SER A 114 4.05 -6.98 1.29
CA SER A 114 4.03 -8.40 0.92
C SER A 114 2.61 -8.88 0.61
N TYR A 115 1.64 -8.56 1.47
CA TYR A 115 0.22 -8.88 1.22
C TYR A 115 -0.35 -8.12 0.03
N ALA A 116 0.10 -6.89 -0.20
CA ALA A 116 -0.32 -6.12 -1.37
C ALA A 116 0.17 -6.75 -2.66
N ILE A 117 1.45 -7.13 -2.76
CA ILE A 117 2.02 -7.78 -3.94
C ILE A 117 1.27 -9.07 -4.29
N ARG A 118 0.86 -9.86 -3.30
CA ARG A 118 0.11 -11.12 -3.47
C ARG A 118 -1.41 -10.95 -3.50
N SER A 119 -1.91 -9.77 -3.79
CA SER A 119 -3.36 -9.54 -3.93
C SER A 119 -3.97 -10.34 -5.09
N ASP A 120 -5.29 -10.58 -5.05
CA ASP A 120 -6.04 -11.19 -6.17
C ASP A 120 -6.17 -10.21 -7.34
N TRP A 121 -5.03 -9.95 -7.99
CA TRP A 121 -4.94 -9.06 -9.14
C TRP A 121 -5.66 -9.64 -10.35
N ARG A 122 -6.31 -8.79 -11.15
CA ARG A 122 -6.98 -9.21 -12.38
C ARG A 122 -6.59 -8.31 -13.54
N ALA A 123 -6.23 -8.94 -14.65
CA ALA A 123 -6.02 -8.30 -15.94
C ALA A 123 -7.20 -8.67 -16.86
N THR A 124 -8.24 -7.82 -16.89
CA THR A 124 -9.51 -8.15 -17.56
C THR A 124 -9.76 -7.36 -18.85
N THR A 125 -8.87 -6.45 -19.21
CA THR A 125 -9.02 -5.54 -20.35
C THR A 125 -7.75 -5.45 -21.18
N ASP A 126 -7.81 -4.75 -22.34
CA ASP A 126 -6.65 -4.56 -23.24
C ASP A 126 -5.51 -3.82 -22.57
N ARG A 127 -5.84 -2.91 -21.66
CA ARG A 127 -4.90 -2.13 -20.85
C ARG A 127 -5.29 -2.21 -19.39
N TYR A 128 -4.35 -2.56 -18.54
CA TYR A 128 -4.59 -2.67 -17.10
C TYR A 128 -3.41 -2.15 -16.29
N ARG A 129 -3.70 -1.78 -15.04
CA ARG A 129 -2.70 -1.40 -14.04
C ARG A 129 -3.00 -2.09 -12.71
N GLN A 130 -1.94 -2.46 -12.04
CA GLN A 130 -1.91 -3.03 -10.70
C GLN A 130 -1.10 -2.09 -9.83
N VAL A 131 -1.78 -1.35 -8.99
CA VAL A 131 -1.18 -0.23 -8.26
C VAL A 131 -1.24 -0.50 -6.77
N ILE A 132 -0.10 -0.37 -6.13
CA ILE A 132 0.01 -0.32 -4.67
C ILE A 132 0.29 1.12 -4.28
N VAL A 133 -0.47 1.65 -3.33
CA VAL A 133 -0.23 2.96 -2.73
C VAL A 133 -0.01 2.74 -1.24
N LEU A 134 1.20 2.99 -0.79
CA LEU A 134 1.60 2.78 0.61
C LEU A 134 1.89 4.12 1.27
N TRP A 135 1.23 4.36 2.41
CA TRP A 135 1.45 5.52 3.27
C TRP A 135 1.92 5.08 4.64
N THR A 136 3.04 5.65 5.07
CA THR A 136 3.57 5.52 6.43
C THR A 136 4.39 6.76 6.80
N ASP A 137 4.47 7.07 8.07
CA ASP A 137 5.31 8.15 8.60
C ASP A 137 6.55 7.63 9.33
N ASP A 138 6.77 6.30 9.30
CA ASP A 138 7.90 5.67 9.96
C ASP A 138 8.65 4.65 9.04
N GLU A 139 9.74 4.11 9.56
CA GLU A 139 10.52 3.06 8.91
C GLU A 139 9.88 1.68 9.14
N PRO A 140 10.16 0.70 8.27
CA PRO A 140 9.68 -0.65 8.48
C PRO A 140 10.57 -1.42 9.45
N HIS A 141 9.98 -2.31 10.24
CA HIS A 141 10.73 -3.42 10.83
C HIS A 141 11.34 -4.31 9.74
N PRO A 142 12.54 -4.86 9.95
CA PRO A 142 12.99 -5.98 9.13
C PRO A 142 11.97 -7.13 9.20
N LEU A 143 11.69 -7.76 8.07
CA LEU A 143 10.83 -8.95 8.05
C LEU A 143 11.32 -9.99 9.06
N HIS A 144 10.39 -10.62 9.76
CA HIS A 144 10.62 -11.60 10.82
C HIS A 144 11.33 -11.06 12.08
N ASP A 145 11.53 -9.74 12.21
CA ASP A 145 12.03 -9.15 13.46
C ASP A 145 10.89 -8.94 14.48
N ILE A 146 10.55 -10.00 15.17
CA ILE A 146 9.58 -10.03 16.28
C ILE A 146 10.27 -10.13 17.65
N SER A 147 11.55 -9.77 17.71
CA SER A 147 12.40 -10.02 18.87
C SER A 147 12.23 -8.99 19.98
N TYR A 148 11.82 -7.79 19.65
CA TYR A 148 11.80 -6.66 20.59
C TYR A 148 10.84 -6.88 21.77
N GLN A 149 9.67 -7.43 21.53
CA GLN A 149 8.66 -7.64 22.56
C GLN A 149 8.82 -8.95 23.35
N ARG A 150 9.52 -9.94 22.79
CA ARG A 150 9.79 -11.21 23.50
C ARG A 150 10.41 -11.03 24.87
N ASN A 151 11.24 -10.00 25.05
CA ASN A 151 11.90 -9.73 26.33
C ASN A 151 11.00 -9.03 27.35
N ILE A 152 9.99 -8.28 26.91
CA ILE A 152 9.10 -7.53 27.80
C ILE A 152 7.90 -8.39 28.23
N TYR A 153 7.35 -9.20 27.31
CA TYR A 153 6.16 -10.02 27.56
C TYR A 153 6.42 -11.51 27.73
N SER A 154 7.69 -11.93 27.86
CA SER A 154 8.08 -13.34 28.05
C SER A 154 7.42 -14.05 29.25
N SER A 155 6.86 -13.28 30.17
CA SER A 155 6.10 -13.79 31.32
C SER A 155 4.59 -13.96 31.06
N MET A 156 4.09 -13.55 29.88
CA MET A 156 2.67 -13.60 29.52
C MET A 156 2.48 -14.44 28.24
N PRO A 157 2.26 -15.77 28.35
CA PRO A 157 2.19 -16.68 27.19
C PRO A 157 1.12 -16.31 26.16
N ASP A 158 0.07 -15.60 26.56
CA ASP A 158 -1.02 -15.20 25.66
C ASP A 158 -0.72 -13.91 24.88
N ASN A 159 0.35 -13.19 25.23
CA ASN A 159 0.77 -11.94 24.59
C ASN A 159 2.08 -12.09 23.80
N ASP A 160 2.43 -13.31 23.34
CA ASP A 160 3.60 -13.52 22.50
C ASP A 160 3.31 -13.07 21.05
N PRO A 161 3.95 -12.02 20.54
CA PRO A 161 3.77 -11.53 19.16
C PRO A 161 4.01 -12.61 18.10
N ALA A 162 4.92 -13.56 18.39
CA ALA A 162 5.23 -14.66 17.47
C ALA A 162 4.00 -15.54 17.13
N ARG A 163 2.96 -15.53 17.96
CA ARG A 163 1.71 -16.29 17.69
C ARG A 163 0.87 -15.66 16.59
N TYR A 164 1.02 -14.37 16.38
CA TYR A 164 0.22 -13.60 15.45
C TYR A 164 0.98 -13.24 14.17
N TYR A 165 2.30 -13.44 14.18
CA TYR A 165 3.14 -13.15 13.03
C TYR A 165 3.04 -14.28 11.99
N PRO A 166 2.63 -13.98 10.75
CA PRO A 166 2.33 -14.98 9.72
C PRO A 166 3.60 -15.41 8.95
N SER A 167 4.58 -15.95 9.65
CA SER A 167 5.92 -16.26 9.12
C SER A 167 5.92 -17.07 7.83
N ASP A 168 4.97 -18.01 7.69
CA ASP A 168 4.91 -18.92 6.54
C ASP A 168 4.32 -18.24 5.27
N GLU A 169 3.71 -17.07 5.44
CA GLU A 169 3.05 -16.33 4.35
C GLU A 169 3.90 -15.18 3.81
N LEU A 170 4.99 -14.86 4.48
CA LEU A 170 5.83 -13.69 4.21
C LEU A 170 7.16 -14.08 3.56
N PRO A 171 7.79 -13.17 2.78
CA PRO A 171 9.15 -13.38 2.30
C PRO A 171 10.12 -13.37 3.48
N ARG A 172 11.23 -14.07 3.35
CA ARG A 172 12.22 -14.23 4.42
C ARG A 172 12.92 -12.92 4.80
N ASP A 173 13.11 -12.07 3.82
CA ASP A 173 13.84 -10.82 3.95
C ASP A 173 13.48 -9.84 2.80
N LEU A 174 14.08 -8.65 2.84
CA LEU A 174 13.87 -7.63 1.82
C LEU A 174 14.31 -8.07 0.41
N SER A 175 15.32 -8.94 0.32
CA SER A 175 15.78 -9.47 -0.98
C SER A 175 14.72 -10.36 -1.62
N GLU A 176 14.12 -11.26 -0.85
CA GLU A 176 13.03 -12.10 -1.35
C GLU A 176 11.76 -11.28 -1.64
N LEU A 177 11.49 -10.23 -0.85
CA LEU A 177 10.41 -9.30 -1.17
C LEU A 177 10.67 -8.56 -2.49
N CYS A 178 11.93 -8.21 -2.77
CA CYS A 178 12.34 -7.67 -4.06
C CYS A 178 12.10 -8.67 -5.20
N ASP A 179 12.43 -9.94 -4.99
CA ASP A 179 12.14 -10.99 -5.96
C ASP A 179 10.63 -11.12 -6.22
N TRP A 180 9.79 -11.02 -5.18
CA TRP A 180 8.33 -11.03 -5.34
C TRP A 180 7.83 -9.87 -6.21
N TRP A 181 8.50 -8.75 -6.15
CA TRP A 181 8.18 -7.58 -6.97
C TRP A 181 8.76 -7.67 -8.39
N GLU A 182 10.01 -8.15 -8.54
CA GLU A 182 10.75 -8.05 -9.79
C GLU A 182 10.70 -9.32 -10.68
N ASP A 183 10.52 -10.50 -10.07
CA ASP A 183 10.60 -11.76 -10.81
C ASP A 183 9.25 -12.11 -11.49
N PRO A 184 9.18 -12.09 -12.83
CA PRO A 184 7.98 -12.46 -13.56
C PRO A 184 7.58 -13.93 -13.39
N ASP A 185 8.54 -14.82 -13.09
CA ASP A 185 8.29 -16.25 -12.98
C ASP A 185 7.52 -16.61 -11.70
N LEU A 186 7.57 -15.76 -10.68
CA LEU A 186 6.74 -15.91 -9.47
C LEU A 186 5.27 -15.57 -9.72
N GLY A 187 4.96 -14.71 -10.68
CA GLY A 187 3.61 -14.41 -11.13
C GLY A 187 2.71 -13.71 -10.10
N TYR A 188 3.29 -13.11 -9.05
CA TYR A 188 2.51 -12.42 -8.03
C TYR A 188 1.91 -11.10 -8.53
N ILE A 189 2.64 -10.37 -9.36
CA ILE A 189 2.21 -9.10 -9.92
C ILE A 189 2.72 -8.96 -11.36
N ASP A 190 1.94 -8.34 -12.24
CA ASP A 190 2.33 -8.18 -13.65
C ASP A 190 3.42 -7.12 -13.82
N GLN A 191 4.51 -7.50 -14.48
CA GLN A 191 5.69 -6.65 -14.61
C GLN A 191 5.45 -5.38 -15.44
N THR A 192 4.51 -5.40 -16.36
CA THR A 192 4.17 -4.25 -17.22
C THR A 192 3.11 -3.36 -16.58
N GLY A 193 2.19 -3.97 -15.85
CA GLY A 193 1.05 -3.30 -15.19
C GLY A 193 1.36 -2.74 -13.82
N LYS A 194 2.37 -3.28 -13.11
CA LYS A 194 2.68 -2.92 -11.72
C LYS A 194 3.11 -1.47 -11.53
N ARG A 195 2.69 -0.85 -10.44
CA ARG A 195 3.18 0.46 -9.95
C ARG A 195 3.13 0.45 -8.42
N LEU A 196 4.19 0.95 -7.79
CA LEU A 196 4.21 1.26 -6.36
C LEU A 196 4.36 2.77 -6.17
N LEU A 197 3.38 3.37 -5.52
CA LEU A 197 3.43 4.74 -5.04
C LEU A 197 3.74 4.68 -3.54
N LEU A 198 4.97 5.02 -3.19
CA LEU A 198 5.48 4.92 -1.82
C LEU A 198 5.57 6.31 -1.20
N PHE A 199 4.77 6.55 -0.18
CA PHE A 199 4.79 7.74 0.65
C PHE A 199 5.37 7.36 2.00
N SER A 200 6.66 7.63 2.19
CA SER A 200 7.40 7.25 3.40
C SER A 200 8.54 8.21 3.70
N PRO A 201 9.02 8.31 4.94
CA PRO A 201 10.21 9.06 5.24
C PRO A 201 11.46 8.35 4.68
N LEU A 202 12.39 9.10 4.11
CA LEU A 202 13.72 8.58 3.74
C LEU A 202 14.70 8.59 4.92
N ARG A 203 14.43 9.44 5.90
CA ARG A 203 15.21 9.59 7.12
C ARG A 203 14.31 10.05 8.24
N ILE A 204 14.46 9.43 9.39
CA ILE A 204 13.88 9.93 10.63
C ILE A 204 14.95 10.80 11.31
N GLU A 205 14.65 12.10 11.43
CA GLU A 205 15.56 13.02 12.09
C GLU A 205 15.71 12.65 13.58
N GLY A 206 16.95 12.50 14.03
CA GLY A 206 17.27 12.27 15.44
C GLY A 206 17.57 10.83 15.82
N ARG A 207 17.44 9.87 14.92
CA ARG A 207 17.88 8.48 15.14
C ARG A 207 19.31 8.27 14.66
N SER A 208 20.13 7.69 15.53
CA SER A 208 21.52 7.36 15.24
C SER A 208 21.71 5.95 14.67
N ASP A 209 20.66 5.15 14.62
CA ASP A 209 20.74 3.75 14.18
C ASP A 209 20.49 3.63 12.68
N VAL A 210 21.59 3.46 11.96
CA VAL A 210 21.68 3.57 10.51
C VAL A 210 21.12 2.35 9.77
N ARG A 211 20.72 1.29 10.47
CA ARG A 211 20.35 0.01 9.83
C ARG A 211 18.99 0.01 9.17
N GLU A 212 18.07 0.83 9.64
CA GLU A 212 16.65 0.76 9.26
C GLU A 212 16.28 1.75 8.14
N ALA A 213 17.03 2.85 7.99
CA ALA A 213 16.84 3.83 6.91
C ALA A 213 17.04 3.27 5.49
N TYR A 214 17.55 2.05 5.37
CA TYR A 214 17.87 1.45 4.08
C TYR A 214 16.68 0.85 3.35
N ALA A 215 15.65 0.35 4.01
CA ALA A 215 14.58 -0.39 3.34
C ALA A 215 13.83 0.51 2.35
N TRP A 216 13.40 1.71 2.75
CA TRP A 216 12.75 2.64 1.82
C TRP A 216 13.70 3.16 0.75
N GLY A 217 14.98 3.34 1.09
CA GLY A 217 16.03 3.70 0.14
C GLY A 217 16.25 2.64 -0.93
N GLU A 218 16.16 1.35 -0.58
CA GLU A 218 16.27 0.23 -1.49
C GLU A 218 14.99 0.06 -2.32
N ILE A 219 13.81 0.06 -1.69
CA ILE A 219 12.53 -0.13 -2.37
C ILE A 219 12.26 0.97 -3.42
N ARG A 220 12.65 2.22 -3.15
CA ARG A 220 12.46 3.31 -4.11
C ARG A 220 13.20 3.10 -5.42
N ASP A 221 14.27 2.29 -5.40
CA ASP A 221 15.11 2.00 -6.56
C ASP A 221 14.60 0.76 -7.35
N TRP A 222 13.57 0.07 -6.86
CA TRP A 222 12.91 -1.01 -7.59
C TRP A 222 12.19 -0.50 -8.84
N SER A 223 11.96 -1.39 -9.81
CA SER A 223 11.27 -1.02 -11.05
C SER A 223 9.84 -0.54 -10.78
N ASN A 224 9.43 0.50 -11.50
CA ASN A 224 8.06 1.05 -11.42
C ASN A 224 7.65 1.56 -10.03
N VAL A 225 8.59 1.97 -9.19
CA VAL A 225 8.36 2.61 -7.92
C VAL A 225 8.46 4.13 -8.06
N ILE A 226 7.52 4.84 -7.46
CA ILE A 226 7.54 6.31 -7.35
C ILE A 226 7.50 6.64 -5.87
N HIS A 227 8.63 7.09 -5.36
CA HIS A 227 8.76 7.50 -3.97
C HIS A 227 8.50 9.00 -3.79
N ARG A 228 7.79 9.34 -2.72
CA ARG A 228 7.61 10.70 -2.20
C ARG A 228 7.96 10.71 -0.74
N ASN A 229 8.93 11.56 -0.39
CA ASN A 229 9.33 11.73 0.99
C ASN A 229 8.21 12.41 1.79
N VAL A 230 7.82 11.78 2.89
CA VAL A 230 6.87 12.33 3.87
C VAL A 230 7.69 12.74 5.08
N SER A 231 7.52 13.98 5.57
CA SER A 231 8.21 14.37 6.79
C SER A 231 7.53 13.72 8.01
N SER A 232 8.31 13.22 8.95
CA SER A 232 7.83 12.69 10.23
C SER A 232 7.04 13.70 11.07
N THR A 233 7.06 14.97 10.71
CA THR A 233 6.29 16.06 11.33
C THR A 233 4.93 16.30 10.69
N GLY A 234 4.53 15.43 9.73
CA GLY A 234 3.14 15.36 9.25
C GLY A 234 2.68 16.53 8.37
N SER A 235 3.56 17.24 7.66
CA SER A 235 3.09 18.21 6.66
C SER A 235 2.69 17.48 5.38
N LEU A 236 1.48 16.94 5.38
CA LEU A 236 0.80 16.37 4.20
C LEU A 236 0.52 17.37 3.08
N GLN A 237 0.90 18.63 3.22
CA GLN A 237 0.82 19.62 2.14
C GLN A 237 1.66 19.23 0.92
N GLU A 238 2.56 18.23 1.06
CA GLU A 238 3.37 17.69 -0.03
C GLU A 238 2.79 16.39 -0.64
N LEU A 239 1.74 15.81 -0.06
CA LEU A 239 0.98 14.74 -0.70
C LEU A 239 0.15 15.33 -1.84
N ASP A 240 0.82 15.63 -2.95
CA ASP A 240 0.11 15.98 -4.17
C ASP A 240 -0.60 14.71 -4.70
N TYR A 241 -1.83 14.53 -4.23
CA TYR A 241 -2.75 13.49 -4.67
C TYR A 241 -2.88 13.47 -6.21
N ASN A 242 -2.71 14.63 -6.86
CA ASN A 242 -2.68 14.71 -8.31
C ASN A 242 -1.53 13.88 -8.90
N VAL A 243 -0.41 13.73 -8.18
CA VAL A 243 0.69 12.86 -8.62
C VAL A 243 0.24 11.41 -8.73
N ILE A 244 -0.59 10.93 -7.79
CA ILE A 244 -1.15 9.57 -7.86
C ILE A 244 -1.95 9.45 -9.16
N ILE A 245 -2.94 10.33 -9.34
CA ILE A 245 -3.82 10.33 -10.50
C ILE A 245 -3.02 10.50 -11.80
N GLU A 246 -2.10 11.46 -11.87
CA GLU A 246 -1.28 11.68 -13.07
C GLU A 246 -0.39 10.49 -13.42
N THR A 247 0.20 9.86 -12.40
CA THR A 247 1.05 8.69 -12.60
C THR A 247 0.26 7.53 -13.18
N LEU A 248 -0.94 7.31 -12.66
CA LEU A 248 -1.84 6.27 -13.14
C LEU A 248 -2.26 6.54 -14.58
N ILE A 249 -2.61 7.77 -14.91
CA ILE A 249 -3.09 8.17 -16.24
C ILE A 249 -1.97 8.15 -17.28
N LYS A 250 -0.79 8.66 -16.98
CA LYS A 250 0.35 8.71 -17.92
C LYS A 250 0.86 7.33 -18.31
N SER A 251 0.60 6.35 -17.48
CA SER A 251 1.03 4.98 -17.70
C SER A 251 -0.05 4.07 -18.34
N VAL A 252 -1.23 4.62 -18.61
CA VAL A 252 -2.37 3.89 -19.22
C VAL A 252 -2.50 4.15 -20.73
#